data_e28726009ad9845a7d2007741112d4f3
#
_entry.id   e28726009ad9845a7d2007741112d4f3
#
_cell.length_a   1.000
_cell.length_b   1.000
_cell.length_c   1.000
_cell.angle_alpha   90.00
_cell.angle_beta   90.00
_cell.angle_gamma   90.00
#
_symmetry.space_group_name_H-M   'P 1'
#
loop_
_entity.id
_entity.type
_entity.pdbx_description
1 polymer ?
#
loop_
_entity_poly.entity_id
_entity_poly.type
_entity_poly.pdbx_seq_one_letter_code
_entity_poly.pdbx_strand_id
1 'polypeptide(L)'
;MKAYVRYLAVVLWVALFGLQPGCAPTFSQLERPKLNLVGFRLIEAQLLEQRYALTFRLINPNDVALPITGIYYEVELEGKALAAGVNASPVEIPAYGETRVTVEMSTTLLQSMRHLAALAEAKPENLDFRLKGHLNVNLPMLGKIPFSETGQINLGRY
;
A
#
# COMPACT_ATOMS: atom_id res chain seq x y z
N MET A 1 23.45 -55.12 -32.64
CA MET A 1 22.16 -54.93 -32.00
C MET A 1 22.25 -54.56 -30.52
N LYS A 2 23.05 -55.18 -29.68
CA LYS A 2 23.10 -54.89 -28.22
C LYS A 2 23.64 -53.49 -27.84
N ALA A 3 24.48 -52.88 -28.65
CA ALA A 3 25.05 -51.55 -28.39
C ALA A 3 24.01 -50.43 -28.62
N TYR A 4 23.23 -50.50 -29.67
CA TYR A 4 22.20 -49.48 -29.99
C TYR A 4 21.09 -49.44 -28.95
N VAL A 5 20.69 -50.57 -28.37
CA VAL A 5 19.68 -50.65 -27.29
C VAL A 5 20.17 -49.91 -26.03
N ARG A 6 21.48 -50.01 -25.73
CA ARG A 6 22.06 -49.30 -24.57
C ARG A 6 22.08 -47.77 -24.76
N TYR A 7 22.42 -47.30 -25.97
CA TYR A 7 22.41 -45.87 -26.30
C TYR A 7 20.99 -45.30 -26.29
N LEU A 8 20.00 -46.04 -26.83
CA LEU A 8 18.59 -45.64 -26.82
C LEU A 8 18.03 -45.55 -25.40
N ALA A 9 18.41 -46.47 -24.51
CA ALA A 9 18.02 -46.43 -23.11
C ALA A 9 18.61 -45.23 -22.36
N VAL A 10 19.86 -44.87 -22.60
CA VAL A 10 20.53 -43.71 -21.99
C VAL A 10 19.90 -42.40 -22.49
N VAL A 11 19.62 -42.27 -23.77
CA VAL A 11 18.95 -41.08 -24.35
C VAL A 11 17.55 -40.94 -23.80
N LEU A 12 16.80 -42.02 -23.66
CA LEU A 12 15.46 -42.00 -23.07
C LEU A 12 15.48 -41.59 -21.59
N TRP A 13 16.52 -42.06 -20.83
CA TRP A 13 16.70 -41.71 -19.44
C TRP A 13 17.03 -40.23 -19.23
N VAL A 14 17.91 -39.66 -20.07
CA VAL A 14 18.27 -38.24 -20.05
C VAL A 14 17.07 -37.35 -20.45
N ALA A 15 16.26 -37.80 -21.43
CA ALA A 15 15.05 -37.09 -21.84
C ALA A 15 13.96 -37.07 -20.72
N LEU A 16 13.86 -38.15 -19.93
CA LEU A 16 12.88 -38.25 -18.83
C LEU A 16 13.28 -37.37 -17.63
N PHE A 17 14.59 -37.14 -17.40
CA PHE A 17 15.07 -36.30 -16.31
C PHE A 17 15.03 -34.79 -16.62
N GLY A 18 14.91 -34.42 -17.90
CA GLY A 18 14.86 -33.01 -18.35
C GLY A 18 13.48 -32.31 -18.19
N LEU A 19 12.41 -33.05 -17.88
CA LEU A 19 11.06 -32.49 -17.71
C LEU A 19 10.67 -32.38 -16.23
N GLN A 20 11.51 -31.78 -15.40
CA GLN A 20 11.07 -31.36 -14.07
C GLN A 20 10.27 -30.06 -14.23
N PRO A 21 8.95 -30.04 -13.97
CA PRO A 21 8.21 -28.78 -13.91
C PRO A 21 8.76 -28.02 -12.69
N GLY A 22 9.57 -27.00 -12.94
CA GLY A 22 9.99 -26.07 -11.90
C GLY A 22 8.74 -25.39 -11.35
N CYS A 23 8.45 -25.54 -10.06
CA CYS A 23 7.46 -24.76 -9.36
C CYS A 23 7.91 -23.30 -9.36
N ALA A 24 7.54 -22.54 -10.38
CA ALA A 24 7.65 -21.08 -10.33
C ALA A 24 6.61 -20.58 -9.30
N PRO A 25 6.99 -19.75 -8.31
CA PRO A 25 6.03 -19.19 -7.39
C PRO A 25 5.00 -18.37 -8.18
N THR A 26 3.73 -18.76 -8.07
CA THR A 26 2.65 -18.08 -8.77
C THR A 26 2.24 -16.87 -7.95
N PHE A 27 2.78 -15.70 -8.25
CA PHE A 27 2.43 -14.41 -7.61
C PHE A 27 0.96 -13.99 -7.81
N SER A 28 0.18 -14.74 -8.58
CA SER A 28 -1.24 -14.47 -8.86
C SER A 28 -2.18 -14.71 -7.66
N GLN A 29 -1.68 -15.28 -6.56
CA GLN A 29 -2.46 -15.59 -5.35
C GLN A 29 -2.12 -14.69 -4.16
N LEU A 30 -1.32 -13.63 -4.36
CA LEU A 30 -0.98 -12.74 -3.26
C LEU A 30 -2.21 -12.00 -2.74
N GLU A 31 -2.43 -12.09 -1.45
CA GLU A 31 -3.44 -11.31 -0.75
C GLU A 31 -3.00 -9.83 -0.70
N ARG A 32 -3.99 -8.93 -0.77
CA ARG A 32 -3.71 -7.50 -0.67
C ARG A 32 -3.19 -7.16 0.72
N PRO A 33 -2.09 -6.40 0.84
CA PRO A 33 -1.63 -5.91 2.12
C PRO A 33 -2.71 -5.01 2.75
N LYS A 34 -2.84 -5.08 4.07
CA LYS A 34 -3.73 -4.21 4.84
C LYS A 34 -2.98 -2.93 5.18
N LEU A 35 -3.66 -1.80 5.03
CA LEU A 35 -3.13 -0.50 5.38
C LEU A 35 -4.06 0.16 6.38
N ASN A 36 -3.53 0.55 7.54
CA ASN A 36 -4.28 1.23 8.59
C ASN A 36 -3.60 2.56 8.91
N LEU A 37 -4.39 3.63 9.05
CA LEU A 37 -3.90 4.90 9.58
C LEU A 37 -3.77 4.77 11.10
N VAL A 38 -2.54 4.85 11.62
CA VAL A 38 -2.23 4.68 13.05
C VAL A 38 -1.69 5.95 13.71
N GLY A 39 -1.44 7.00 12.93
CA GLY A 39 -0.99 8.28 13.46
C GLY A 39 -1.32 9.43 12.51
N PHE A 40 -1.72 10.53 13.13
CA PHE A 40 -1.97 11.82 12.46
C PHE A 40 -1.38 12.93 13.33
N ARG A 41 -0.54 13.78 12.76
CA ARG A 41 0.10 14.86 13.50
C ARG A 41 0.29 16.10 12.62
N LEU A 42 -0.05 17.26 13.16
CA LEU A 42 0.31 18.55 12.56
C LEU A 42 1.82 18.78 12.75
N ILE A 43 2.56 18.99 11.66
CA ILE A 43 3.99 19.29 11.66
C ILE A 43 4.20 20.79 11.71
N GLU A 44 3.48 21.51 10.85
CA GLU A 44 3.63 22.95 10.67
C GLU A 44 2.30 23.59 10.30
N ALA A 45 2.03 24.73 10.91
CA ALA A 45 0.86 25.55 10.61
C ALA A 45 1.31 26.94 10.19
N GLN A 46 1.23 27.21 8.89
CA GLN A 46 1.40 28.54 8.32
C GLN A 46 0.05 29.13 7.90
N LEU A 47 0.02 30.43 7.64
CA LEU A 47 -1.24 31.15 7.35
C LEU A 47 -1.96 30.60 6.11
N LEU A 48 -1.25 30.09 5.11
CA LEU A 48 -1.80 29.60 3.83
C LEU A 48 -1.59 28.10 3.61
N GLU A 49 -0.73 27.47 4.37
CA GLU A 49 -0.37 26.06 4.21
C GLU A 49 -0.23 25.38 5.57
N GLN A 50 -0.82 24.19 5.72
CA GLN A 50 -0.56 23.32 6.86
C GLN A 50 0.07 22.03 6.37
N ARG A 51 1.07 21.55 7.12
CA ARG A 51 1.75 20.29 6.87
C ARG A 51 1.43 19.29 7.97
N TYR A 52 1.09 18.10 7.55
CA TYR A 52 0.72 16.99 8.43
C TYR A 52 1.59 15.78 8.16
N ALA A 53 1.88 15.00 9.22
CA ALA A 53 2.43 13.66 9.11
C ALA A 53 1.33 12.63 9.34
N LEU A 54 1.19 11.70 8.39
CA LEU A 54 0.33 10.53 8.51
C LEU A 54 1.21 9.31 8.67
N THR A 55 0.96 8.50 9.69
CA THR A 55 1.67 7.24 9.88
C THR A 55 0.75 6.08 9.54
N PHE A 56 1.14 5.31 8.54
CA PHE A 56 0.48 4.10 8.10
C PHE A 56 1.15 2.86 8.69
N ARG A 57 0.35 1.90 9.11
CA ARG A 57 0.77 0.54 9.40
C ARG A 57 0.39 -0.34 8.22
N LEU A 58 1.39 -0.91 7.56
CA LEU A 58 1.26 -1.81 6.43
C LEU A 58 1.46 -3.24 6.95
N ILE A 59 0.51 -4.13 6.69
CA ILE A 59 0.54 -5.54 7.12
C ILE A 59 0.54 -6.41 5.88
N ASN A 60 1.50 -7.30 5.79
CA ASN A 60 1.65 -8.26 4.70
C ASN A 60 1.14 -9.64 5.13
N PRO A 61 0.00 -10.13 4.60
CA PRO A 61 -0.50 -11.46 4.91
C PRO A 61 0.18 -12.59 4.13
N ASN A 62 1.13 -12.25 3.24
CA ASN A 62 1.77 -13.19 2.32
C ASN A 62 3.06 -13.77 2.90
N ASP A 63 3.45 -14.92 2.39
CA ASP A 63 4.69 -15.65 2.71
C ASP A 63 5.94 -15.09 2.01
N VAL A 64 5.77 -14.05 1.20
CA VAL A 64 6.85 -13.33 0.51
C VAL A 64 6.92 -11.88 0.96
N ALA A 65 8.13 -11.32 1.05
CA ALA A 65 8.30 -9.90 1.34
C ALA A 65 7.80 -9.03 0.19
N LEU A 66 7.21 -7.87 0.51
CA LEU A 66 6.70 -6.91 -0.46
C LEU A 66 7.61 -5.67 -0.50
N PRO A 67 8.45 -5.52 -1.54
CA PRO A 67 9.28 -4.33 -1.75
C PRO A 67 8.41 -3.20 -2.31
N ILE A 68 8.04 -2.25 -1.46
CA ILE A 68 7.26 -1.06 -1.82
C ILE A 68 8.24 0.02 -2.31
N THR A 69 8.05 0.52 -3.52
CA THR A 69 8.88 1.58 -4.10
C THR A 69 8.26 2.97 -3.99
N GLY A 70 6.97 3.02 -3.66
CA GLY A 70 6.28 4.27 -3.43
C GLY A 70 4.82 4.08 -3.04
N ILE A 71 4.25 5.13 -2.48
CA ILE A 71 2.85 5.19 -2.02
C ILE A 71 2.22 6.44 -2.61
N TYR A 72 1.15 6.28 -3.38
CA TYR A 72 0.23 7.35 -3.73
C TYR A 72 -0.98 7.29 -2.82
N TYR A 73 -1.43 8.42 -2.30
CA TYR A 73 -2.58 8.49 -1.41
C TYR A 73 -3.40 9.76 -1.64
N GLU A 74 -4.70 9.64 -1.41
CA GLU A 74 -5.67 10.72 -1.36
C GLU A 74 -6.45 10.62 -0.05
N VAL A 75 -6.67 11.75 0.61
CA VAL A 75 -7.46 11.88 1.83
C VAL A 75 -8.72 12.66 1.51
N GLU A 76 -9.86 12.08 1.83
CA GLU A 76 -11.16 12.72 1.79
C GLU A 76 -11.69 12.90 3.22
N LEU A 77 -12.35 14.02 3.48
CA LEU A 77 -13.04 14.30 4.73
C LEU A 77 -14.49 14.69 4.39
N GLU A 78 -15.46 14.03 5.02
CA GLU A 78 -16.88 14.21 4.72
C GLU A 78 -17.19 14.12 3.20
N GLY A 79 -16.55 13.14 2.53
CA GLY A 79 -16.72 12.90 1.09
C GLY A 79 -16.06 13.93 0.17
N LYS A 80 -15.33 14.91 0.69
CA LYS A 80 -14.62 15.92 -0.09
C LYS A 80 -13.12 15.72 -0.02
N ALA A 81 -12.44 15.85 -1.18
CA ALA A 81 -10.98 15.77 -1.24
C ALA A 81 -10.35 16.85 -0.35
N LEU A 82 -9.51 16.42 0.58
CA LEU A 82 -8.75 17.27 1.49
C LEU A 82 -7.31 17.44 1.02
N ALA A 83 -6.66 16.35 0.68
CA ALA A 83 -5.26 16.33 0.25
C ALA A 83 -4.94 15.09 -0.57
N ALA A 84 -3.87 15.18 -1.36
CA ALA A 84 -3.26 14.03 -2.03
C ALA A 84 -1.74 14.16 -1.94
N GLY A 85 -1.04 13.02 -2.01
CA GLY A 85 0.41 13.02 -1.94
C GLY A 85 1.04 11.76 -2.52
N VAL A 86 2.35 11.86 -2.69
CA VAL A 86 3.22 10.75 -3.12
C VAL A 86 4.38 10.66 -2.15
N ASN A 87 4.66 9.45 -1.68
CA ASN A 87 5.89 9.13 -1.00
C ASN A 87 6.70 8.16 -1.87
N ALA A 88 7.91 8.55 -2.25
CA ALA A 88 8.81 7.76 -3.08
C ALA A 88 9.92 7.07 -2.26
N SER A 89 9.81 7.07 -0.92
CA SER A 89 10.79 6.37 -0.06
C SER A 89 10.55 4.87 -0.12
N PRO A 90 11.53 4.07 -0.58
CA PRO A 90 11.38 2.63 -0.61
C PRO A 90 11.27 2.06 0.81
N VAL A 91 10.40 1.05 0.96
CA VAL A 91 10.21 0.31 2.22
C VAL A 91 9.87 -1.14 1.91
N GLU A 92 10.30 -2.06 2.74
CA GLU A 92 9.95 -3.46 2.64
C GLU A 92 8.96 -3.86 3.75
N ILE A 93 7.92 -4.62 3.36
CA ILE A 93 7.04 -5.26 4.31
C ILE A 93 7.45 -6.74 4.37
N PRO A 94 8.01 -7.24 5.48
CA PRO A 94 8.43 -8.62 5.61
C PRO A 94 7.30 -9.61 5.36
N ALA A 95 7.63 -10.85 4.98
CA ALA A 95 6.65 -11.94 4.90
C ALA A 95 5.96 -12.13 6.25
N TYR A 96 4.63 -12.23 6.25
CA TYR A 96 3.78 -12.31 7.45
C TYR A 96 4.07 -11.23 8.50
N GLY A 97 4.65 -10.10 8.06
CA GLY A 97 5.11 -9.02 8.94
C GLY A 97 4.35 -7.72 8.74
N GLU A 98 4.79 -6.74 9.49
CA GLU A 98 4.29 -5.36 9.38
C GLU A 98 5.42 -4.35 9.33
N THR A 99 5.12 -3.19 8.75
CA THR A 99 6.02 -2.05 8.76
C THR A 99 5.24 -0.75 8.91
N ARG A 100 5.89 0.30 9.40
CA ARG A 100 5.29 1.63 9.54
C ARG A 100 5.95 2.60 8.59
N VAL A 101 5.12 3.38 7.90
CA VAL A 101 5.57 4.42 6.98
C VAL A 101 4.93 5.73 7.38
N THR A 102 5.73 6.76 7.55
CA THR A 102 5.23 8.12 7.76
C THR A 102 5.37 8.90 6.46
N VAL A 103 4.28 9.49 6.02
CA VAL A 103 4.20 10.35 4.84
C VAL A 103 3.80 11.75 5.25
N GLU A 104 4.30 12.76 4.54
CA GLU A 104 3.93 14.14 4.78
C GLU A 104 2.95 14.60 3.70
N MET A 105 1.90 15.30 4.11
CA MET A 105 0.98 15.96 3.22
C MET A 105 0.87 17.44 3.55
N SER A 106 0.67 18.27 2.54
CA SER A 106 0.30 19.67 2.72
C SER A 106 -1.11 19.92 2.23
N THR A 107 -1.81 20.79 2.95
CA THR A 107 -3.13 21.31 2.56
C THR A 107 -3.04 22.80 2.38
N THR A 108 -3.58 23.30 1.25
CA THR A 108 -3.70 24.73 1.05
C THR A 108 -5.03 25.22 1.59
N LEU A 109 -5.03 26.12 2.55
CA LEU A 109 -6.24 26.67 3.19
C LEU A 109 -7.26 27.17 2.17
N LEU A 110 -6.82 27.74 1.05
CA LEU A 110 -7.72 28.27 0.03
C LEU A 110 -8.66 27.24 -0.61
N GLN A 111 -8.21 25.97 -0.76
CA GLN A 111 -9.06 24.89 -1.30
C GLN A 111 -9.98 24.29 -0.24
N SER A 112 -9.54 24.30 1.02
CA SER A 112 -10.25 23.67 2.13
C SER A 112 -11.10 24.65 2.95
N MET A 113 -10.89 25.97 2.85
CA MET A 113 -11.50 26.97 3.73
C MET A 113 -13.03 26.89 3.77
N ARG A 114 -13.68 26.80 2.61
CA ARG A 114 -15.16 26.72 2.58
C ARG A 114 -15.68 25.45 3.23
N HIS A 115 -14.97 24.35 3.06
CA HIS A 115 -15.35 23.07 3.62
C HIS A 115 -15.08 23.01 5.12
N LEU A 116 -13.91 23.46 5.56
CA LEU A 116 -13.53 23.54 6.96
C LEU A 116 -14.40 24.55 7.74
N ALA A 117 -14.76 25.69 7.13
CA ALA A 117 -15.68 26.65 7.73
C ALA A 117 -17.08 26.04 7.94
N ALA A 118 -17.61 25.33 6.95
CA ALA A 118 -18.89 24.63 7.08
C ALA A 118 -18.86 23.55 8.17
N LEU A 119 -17.75 22.82 8.30
CA LEU A 119 -17.56 21.83 9.36
C LEU A 119 -17.42 22.48 10.74
N ALA A 120 -16.73 23.62 10.82
CA ALA A 120 -16.59 24.38 12.07
C ALA A 120 -17.92 24.95 12.56
N GLU A 121 -18.82 25.36 11.64
CA GLU A 121 -20.19 25.81 11.97
C GLU A 121 -21.07 24.64 12.39
N ALA A 122 -20.99 23.51 11.70
CA ALA A 122 -21.79 22.31 11.97
C ALA A 122 -21.38 21.60 13.28
N LYS A 123 -20.14 21.80 13.76
CA LYS A 123 -19.56 21.18 14.96
C LYS A 123 -19.89 19.69 15.10
N PRO A 124 -19.65 18.87 14.09
CA PRO A 124 -19.94 17.44 14.18
C PRO A 124 -19.10 16.80 15.28
N GLU A 125 -19.68 15.88 16.03
CA GLU A 125 -18.93 15.11 17.04
C GLU A 125 -17.95 14.14 16.39
N ASN A 126 -18.29 13.64 15.22
CA ASN A 126 -17.47 12.71 14.43
C ASN A 126 -17.33 13.23 13.00
N LEU A 127 -16.16 13.02 12.43
CA LEU A 127 -15.85 13.30 11.02
C LEU A 127 -15.51 12.00 10.29
N ASP A 128 -16.23 11.73 9.22
CA ASP A 128 -15.92 10.60 8.35
C ASP A 128 -14.70 10.91 7.49
N PHE A 129 -13.71 10.04 7.52
CA PHE A 129 -12.57 10.12 6.61
C PHE A 129 -12.50 8.91 5.69
N ARG A 130 -11.98 9.13 4.48
CA ARG A 130 -11.58 8.08 3.55
C ARG A 130 -10.16 8.35 3.08
N LEU A 131 -9.34 7.32 3.20
CA LEU A 131 -8.00 7.28 2.65
C LEU A 131 -8.00 6.25 1.52
N LYS A 132 -7.65 6.65 0.31
CA LYS A 132 -7.54 5.76 -0.86
C LYS A 132 -6.22 5.99 -1.59
N GLY A 133 -5.78 5.00 -2.35
CA GLY A 133 -4.53 5.14 -3.09
C GLY A 133 -4.02 3.81 -3.62
N HIS A 134 -2.72 3.77 -3.88
CA HIS A 134 -2.05 2.54 -4.28
C HIS A 134 -0.60 2.49 -3.79
N LEU A 135 -0.15 1.28 -3.50
CA LEU A 135 1.24 0.94 -3.26
C LEU A 135 1.88 0.54 -4.59
N ASN A 136 3.04 1.12 -4.92
CA ASN A 136 3.86 0.64 -6.02
C ASN A 136 4.79 -0.45 -5.50
N VAL A 137 4.70 -1.65 -6.07
CA VAL A 137 5.46 -2.83 -5.65
C VAL A 137 6.40 -3.25 -6.76
N ASN A 138 7.67 -3.48 -6.41
CA ASN A 138 8.66 -3.96 -7.36
C ASN A 138 8.69 -5.50 -7.39
N LEU A 139 7.57 -6.10 -7.80
CA LEU A 139 7.47 -7.53 -8.07
C LEU A 139 6.94 -7.76 -9.49
N PRO A 140 7.44 -8.78 -10.20
CA PRO A 140 6.91 -9.14 -11.51
C PRO A 140 5.40 -9.35 -11.44
N MET A 141 4.65 -8.73 -12.36
CA MET A 141 3.19 -8.84 -12.52
C MET A 141 2.31 -8.19 -11.44
N LEU A 142 2.87 -7.61 -10.34
CA LEU A 142 2.06 -7.00 -9.29
C LEU A 142 1.89 -5.48 -9.45
N GLY A 143 2.93 -4.78 -9.88
CA GLY A 143 2.96 -3.35 -10.19
C GLY A 143 2.32 -2.41 -9.17
N LYS A 144 0.99 -2.32 -9.15
CA LYS A 144 0.22 -1.43 -8.27
C LYS A 144 -0.83 -2.19 -7.47
N ILE A 145 -0.81 -2.02 -6.15
CA ILE A 145 -1.81 -2.58 -5.24
C ILE A 145 -2.69 -1.46 -4.71
N PRO A 146 -3.97 -1.37 -5.09
CA PRO A 146 -4.88 -0.36 -4.58
C PRO A 146 -5.28 -0.66 -3.13
N PHE A 147 -5.48 0.40 -2.35
CA PHE A 147 -6.03 0.34 -1.00
C PHE A 147 -7.13 1.39 -0.81
N SER A 148 -8.04 1.12 0.12
CA SER A 148 -9.05 2.07 0.59
C SER A 148 -9.36 1.76 2.04
N GLU A 149 -9.25 2.79 2.89
CA GLU A 149 -9.55 2.75 4.32
C GLU A 149 -10.58 3.83 4.62
N THR A 150 -11.55 3.53 5.48
CA THR A 150 -12.54 4.48 5.97
C THR A 150 -12.60 4.41 7.47
N GLY A 151 -12.88 5.53 8.11
CA GLY A 151 -13.01 5.59 9.56
C GLY A 151 -13.62 6.90 10.00
N GLN A 152 -13.72 7.07 11.33
CA GLN A 152 -14.24 8.28 11.95
C GLN A 152 -13.21 8.88 12.87
N ILE A 153 -13.10 10.21 12.84
CA ILE A 153 -12.33 11.01 13.77
C ILE A 153 -13.31 11.59 14.78
N ASN A 154 -13.16 11.23 16.05
CA ASN A 154 -13.98 11.80 17.12
C ASN A 154 -13.33 13.07 17.63
N LEU A 155 -14.02 14.22 17.49
CA LEU A 155 -13.55 15.54 17.91
C LEU A 155 -13.82 15.84 19.40
N GLY A 156 -14.67 15.06 20.06
CA GLY A 156 -15.06 15.28 21.45
C GLY A 156 -14.07 14.77 22.51
N ARG A 157 -12.90 14.23 22.09
CA ARG A 157 -11.88 13.65 23.00
C ARG A 157 -10.61 14.48 23.15
N TYR A 158 -10.59 15.73 22.70
CA TYR A 158 -9.42 16.62 22.84
C TYR A 158 -9.80 17.88 23.61
#